data_ad801afb377314492f82066d2901e19a
#
_entry.id   ad801afb377314492f82066d2901e19a
#
_cell.length_a   1.000
_cell.length_b   1.000
_cell.length_c   1.000
_cell.angle_alpha   90.00
_cell.angle_beta   90.00
_cell.angle_gamma   90.00
#
_symmetry.space_group_name_H-M   'P 1'
#
loop_
_entity.id
_entity.type
_entity.pdbx_description
1 polymer ?
#
loop_
_entity_poly.entity_id
_entity_poly.type
_entity_poly.pdbx_seq_one_letter_code
_entity_poly.pdbx_strand_id
1 'polypeptide(L)'
;MSADLKPADPRRLYQQIADRVRERIISAEYPVGSKLPPERDLAQQLGVSRPSLREALIALEIDGSVEIRMGSGIYVCQPALPRAGRPAPMGESPAELMQARAAVEGAVAVIACANATPEGMARVKESIEAMRADIAAGLDVLDHDREFHVRIAEMSGNSVLVTLVGTLFDERRSPLASAMRDRLENLPTFEAALSEHEQIYRALISRDPLAAQAAMRSHIQAAADRWVYT
;
A
#
# COMPACT_ATOMS: atom_id res chain seq x y z
N MET A 1 9.94 12.55 27.35
CA MET A 1 8.81 13.46 27.12
C MET A 1 8.21 13.07 25.78
N SER A 2 7.11 12.30 25.79
CA SER A 2 6.32 12.00 24.58
C SER A 2 5.80 13.34 24.05
N ALA A 3 6.27 13.75 22.89
CA ALA A 3 5.67 14.87 22.17
C ALA A 3 4.27 14.44 21.75
N ASP A 4 3.25 15.03 22.40
CA ASP A 4 1.87 14.88 22.04
C ASP A 4 1.68 15.18 20.55
N LEU A 5 1.51 14.13 19.75
CA LEU A 5 0.93 14.26 18.43
C LEU A 5 -0.50 14.72 18.66
N LYS A 6 -0.79 16.00 18.41
CA LYS A 6 -2.10 16.60 18.64
C LYS A 6 -3.18 15.82 17.88
N PRO A 7 -4.23 15.32 18.56
CA PRO A 7 -5.34 14.61 17.92
C PRO A 7 -6.18 15.44 16.93
N ALA A 8 -5.82 16.70 16.68
CA ALA A 8 -6.58 17.65 15.88
C ALA A 8 -5.91 18.13 14.58
N ASP A 9 -4.78 17.53 14.16
CA ASP A 9 -4.19 17.85 12.86
C ASP A 9 -4.88 17.00 11.78
N PRO A 10 -5.62 17.61 10.83
CA PRO A 10 -6.31 16.85 9.78
C PRO A 10 -5.36 16.24 8.74
N ARG A 11 -4.06 16.51 8.86
CA ARG A 11 -3.04 15.93 7.99
C ARG A 11 -2.73 14.48 8.41
N ARG A 12 -2.46 13.63 7.43
CA ARG A 12 -2.08 12.22 7.64
C ARG A 12 -0.76 12.13 8.41
N LEU A 13 -0.60 11.07 9.19
CA LEU A 13 0.58 10.89 10.06
C LEU A 13 1.89 10.99 9.28
N TYR A 14 1.98 10.36 8.09
CA TYR A 14 3.20 10.43 7.29
C TYR A 14 3.54 11.87 6.85
N GLN A 15 2.55 12.73 6.60
CA GLN A 15 2.74 14.14 6.26
C GLN A 15 3.32 14.92 7.44
N GLN A 16 2.80 14.68 8.65
CA GLN A 16 3.33 15.30 9.87
C GLN A 16 4.79 14.86 10.13
N ILE A 17 5.11 13.59 9.88
CA ILE A 17 6.48 13.08 10.00
C ILE A 17 7.38 13.74 8.95
N ALA A 18 6.93 13.83 7.70
CA ALA A 18 7.68 14.49 6.62
C ALA A 18 7.97 15.95 6.96
N ASP A 19 7.00 16.68 7.48
CA ASP A 19 7.19 18.08 7.91
C ASP A 19 8.22 18.19 9.03
N ARG A 20 8.20 17.30 10.03
CA ARG A 20 9.20 17.29 11.11
C ARG A 20 10.61 17.00 10.61
N VAL A 21 10.76 16.10 9.65
CA VAL A 21 12.09 15.85 9.01
C VAL A 21 12.52 17.07 8.20
N ARG A 22 11.60 17.66 7.44
CA ARG A 22 11.87 18.88 6.64
C ARG A 22 12.29 20.07 7.52
N GLU A 23 11.64 20.25 8.68
CA GLU A 23 12.06 21.28 9.67
C GLU A 23 13.50 21.09 10.14
N ARG A 24 13.93 19.84 10.39
CA ARG A 24 15.33 19.53 10.77
C ARG A 24 16.31 19.74 9.63
N ILE A 25 15.91 19.55 8.38
CA ILE A 25 16.71 19.89 7.19
C ILE A 25 16.86 21.42 7.08
N ILE A 26 15.75 22.16 7.21
CA ILE A 26 15.75 23.62 7.14
C ILE A 26 16.57 24.25 8.27
N SER A 27 16.52 23.70 9.47
CA SER A 27 17.31 24.16 10.63
C SER A 27 18.80 23.75 10.54
N ALA A 28 19.20 23.06 9.47
CA ALA A 28 20.55 22.53 9.27
C ALA A 28 21.01 21.50 10.33
N GLU A 29 20.09 20.90 11.08
CA GLU A 29 20.40 19.71 11.89
C GLU A 29 20.83 18.56 10.97
N TYR A 30 20.23 18.47 9.78
CA TYR A 30 20.67 17.62 8.67
C TYR A 30 21.08 18.50 7.48
N PRO A 31 22.38 18.81 7.32
CA PRO A 31 22.85 19.65 6.22
C PRO A 31 22.61 19.04 4.83
N VAL A 32 22.45 19.89 3.82
CA VAL A 32 22.37 19.45 2.42
C VAL A 32 23.60 18.63 2.05
N GLY A 33 23.40 17.51 1.38
CA GLY A 33 24.42 16.53 1.02
C GLY A 33 24.78 15.55 2.14
N SER A 34 24.32 15.77 3.38
CA SER A 34 24.55 14.81 4.47
C SER A 34 23.62 13.59 4.35
N LYS A 35 24.01 12.52 5.00
CA LYS A 35 23.20 11.30 5.13
C LYS A 35 22.33 11.41 6.36
N LEU A 36 21.03 11.10 6.23
CA LEU A 36 20.12 10.95 7.37
C LEU A 36 20.51 9.73 8.23
N PRO A 37 20.17 9.72 9.51
CA PRO A 37 20.28 8.52 10.34
C PRO A 37 19.58 7.33 9.70
N PRO A 38 20.02 6.08 9.98
CA PRO A 38 19.32 4.87 9.54
C PRO A 38 17.83 4.92 9.91
N GLU A 39 16.94 4.39 9.05
CA GLU A 39 15.48 4.44 9.26
C GLU A 39 15.06 3.99 10.66
N ARG A 40 15.71 2.94 11.21
CA ARG A 40 15.40 2.45 12.54
C ARG A 40 15.66 3.51 13.61
N ASP A 41 16.81 4.16 13.52
CA ASP A 41 17.26 5.13 14.52
C ASP A 41 16.45 6.43 14.39
N LEU A 42 16.16 6.85 13.15
CA LEU A 42 15.33 8.03 12.89
C LEU A 42 13.88 7.81 13.36
N ALA A 43 13.29 6.61 13.14
CA ALA A 43 11.97 6.26 13.64
C ALA A 43 11.92 6.32 15.17
N GLN A 44 12.95 5.79 15.84
CA GLN A 44 13.08 5.87 17.30
C GLN A 44 13.19 7.31 17.80
N GLN A 45 14.01 8.14 17.16
CA GLN A 45 14.18 9.57 17.51
C GLN A 45 12.88 10.36 17.37
N LEU A 46 12.08 10.03 16.36
CA LEU A 46 10.82 10.72 16.09
C LEU A 46 9.63 10.12 16.88
N GLY A 47 9.81 8.93 17.51
CA GLY A 47 8.76 8.24 18.26
C GLY A 47 7.64 7.70 17.35
N VAL A 48 7.99 7.23 16.15
CA VAL A 48 7.02 6.76 15.14
C VAL A 48 7.33 5.33 14.68
N SER A 49 6.36 4.69 14.01
CA SER A 49 6.59 3.38 13.42
C SER A 49 7.51 3.47 12.19
N ARG A 50 8.27 2.41 11.90
CA ARG A 50 9.10 2.33 10.69
C ARG A 50 8.28 2.47 9.39
N PRO A 51 7.12 1.81 9.23
CA PRO A 51 6.28 2.03 8.06
C PRO A 51 5.90 3.50 7.86
N SER A 52 5.39 4.17 8.89
CA SER A 52 4.99 5.58 8.78
C SER A 52 6.17 6.51 8.47
N LEU A 53 7.38 6.19 8.99
CA LEU A 53 8.59 6.93 8.62
C LEU A 53 8.94 6.68 7.15
N ARG A 54 8.88 5.44 6.66
CA ARG A 54 9.19 5.11 5.26
C ARG A 54 8.27 5.85 4.30
N GLU A 55 6.95 5.86 4.57
CA GLU A 55 5.99 6.66 3.81
C GLU A 55 6.38 8.15 3.78
N ALA A 56 6.77 8.71 4.91
CA ALA A 56 7.21 10.09 5.01
C ALA A 56 8.50 10.36 4.21
N LEU A 57 9.46 9.44 4.24
CA LEU A 57 10.72 9.56 3.50
C LEU A 57 10.50 9.47 1.99
N ILE A 58 9.60 8.60 1.53
CA ILE A 58 9.22 8.52 0.11
C ILE A 58 8.48 9.79 -0.32
N ALA A 59 7.59 10.33 0.52
CA ALA A 59 6.95 11.62 0.23
C ALA A 59 7.98 12.77 0.13
N LEU A 60 9.01 12.79 0.99
CA LEU A 60 10.12 13.74 0.92
C LEU A 60 11.01 13.55 -0.31
N GLU A 61 11.10 12.34 -0.84
CA GLU A 61 11.83 12.10 -2.08
C GLU A 61 11.01 12.52 -3.30
N ILE A 62 9.70 12.28 -3.31
CA ILE A 62 8.81 12.78 -4.38
C ILE A 62 8.86 14.32 -4.46
N ASP A 63 8.97 15.01 -3.32
CA ASP A 63 9.11 16.47 -3.30
C ASP A 63 10.55 16.98 -3.51
N GLY A 64 11.53 16.07 -3.59
CA GLY A 64 12.93 16.39 -3.84
C GLY A 64 13.72 16.87 -2.62
N SER A 65 13.19 16.75 -1.40
CA SER A 65 13.88 17.11 -0.17
C SER A 65 14.98 16.11 0.22
N VAL A 66 14.83 14.86 -0.18
CA VAL A 66 15.81 13.78 0.04
C VAL A 66 15.96 12.91 -1.21
N GLU A 67 17.03 12.12 -1.25
CA GLU A 67 17.28 11.08 -2.26
C GLU A 67 17.54 9.75 -1.56
N ILE A 68 16.77 8.72 -1.88
CA ILE A 68 16.94 7.37 -1.34
C ILE A 68 17.82 6.57 -2.28
N ARG A 69 19.05 6.25 -1.84
CA ARG A 69 20.02 5.43 -2.59
C ARG A 69 20.03 4.01 -2.03
N MET A 70 19.53 3.06 -2.80
CA MET A 70 19.46 1.65 -2.42
C MET A 70 20.80 1.15 -1.88
N GLY A 71 20.78 0.52 -0.71
CA GLY A 71 21.98 -0.01 -0.03
C GLY A 71 22.95 1.06 0.52
N SER A 72 22.80 2.34 0.14
CA SER A 72 23.69 3.42 0.59
C SER A 72 23.06 4.28 1.69
N GLY A 73 21.75 4.50 1.65
CA GLY A 73 21.02 5.29 2.64
C GLY A 73 20.28 6.47 2.03
N ILE A 74 19.86 7.41 2.87
CA ILE A 74 19.03 8.55 2.50
C ILE A 74 19.85 9.82 2.65
N TYR A 75 19.91 10.62 1.59
CA TYR A 75 20.71 11.83 1.53
C TYR A 75 19.82 13.07 1.40
N VAL A 76 20.20 14.12 2.13
CA VAL A 76 19.50 15.41 2.09
C VAL A 76 19.82 16.11 0.78
N CYS A 77 18.80 16.47 0.03
CA CYS A 77 18.92 17.28 -1.18
C CYS A 77 18.69 18.76 -0.85
N GLN A 78 19.14 19.63 -1.75
CA GLN A 78 18.78 21.03 -1.64
C GLN A 78 17.26 21.13 -1.87
N PRO A 79 16.48 21.66 -0.89
CA PRO A 79 15.05 21.79 -1.08
C PRO A 79 14.77 22.55 -2.37
N ALA A 80 14.00 21.97 -3.28
CA ALA A 80 13.49 22.72 -4.41
C ALA A 80 12.71 23.90 -3.83
N LEU A 81 12.92 25.11 -4.38
CA LEU A 81 12.11 26.27 -4.03
C LEU A 81 10.63 25.87 -4.07
N PRO A 82 9.82 26.26 -3.06
CA PRO A 82 8.42 25.91 -3.05
C PRO A 82 7.82 26.25 -4.42
N ARG A 83 7.43 25.24 -5.18
CA ARG A 83 6.63 25.50 -6.40
C ARG A 83 5.40 26.24 -5.93
N ALA A 84 5.16 27.43 -6.50
CA ALA A 84 3.96 28.20 -6.26
C ALA A 84 2.76 27.34 -6.70
N GLY A 85 2.13 26.66 -5.75
CA GLY A 85 1.01 25.75 -5.96
C GLY A 85 0.84 24.84 -4.74
N ARG A 86 -0.40 24.45 -4.48
CA ARG A 86 -0.71 23.43 -3.48
C ARG A 86 -0.01 22.13 -3.89
N PRO A 87 0.75 21.47 -3.00
CA PRO A 87 1.34 20.16 -3.32
C PRO A 87 0.28 19.22 -3.86
N ALA A 88 0.60 18.47 -4.91
CA ALA A 88 -0.31 17.44 -5.42
C ALA A 88 -0.70 16.49 -4.28
N PRO A 89 -1.95 16.06 -4.20
CA PRO A 89 -2.34 15.08 -3.18
C PRO A 89 -1.53 13.80 -3.36
N MET A 90 -0.78 13.44 -2.32
CA MET A 90 0.08 12.25 -2.31
C MET A 90 -0.69 10.94 -2.17
N GLY A 91 -1.97 11.00 -1.81
CA GLY A 91 -2.82 9.84 -1.53
C GLY A 91 -2.94 9.50 -0.05
N GLU A 92 -3.64 8.42 0.23
CA GLU A 92 -3.80 7.88 1.59
C GLU A 92 -2.48 7.24 2.05
N SER A 93 -2.32 7.04 3.37
CA SER A 93 -1.24 6.21 3.89
C SER A 93 -1.38 4.78 3.37
N PRO A 94 -0.40 4.25 2.64
CA PRO A 94 -0.45 2.87 2.16
C PRO A 94 -0.66 1.84 3.28
N ALA A 95 -0.08 2.04 4.47
CA ALA A 95 -0.28 1.15 5.60
C ALA A 95 -1.73 1.19 6.12
N GLU A 96 -2.32 2.40 6.28
CA GLU A 96 -3.73 2.56 6.68
C GLU A 96 -4.67 2.02 5.61
N LEU A 97 -4.35 2.23 4.33
CA LEU A 97 -5.11 1.69 3.21
C LEU A 97 -5.16 0.15 3.24
N MET A 98 -4.02 -0.51 3.46
CA MET A 98 -3.97 -1.97 3.53
C MET A 98 -4.73 -2.51 4.75
N GLN A 99 -4.73 -1.82 5.89
CA GLN A 99 -5.55 -2.16 7.05
C GLN A 99 -7.05 -2.06 6.73
N ALA A 100 -7.47 -0.97 6.08
CA ALA A 100 -8.86 -0.78 5.66
C ALA A 100 -9.30 -1.86 4.67
N ARG A 101 -8.46 -2.18 3.67
CA ARG A 101 -8.71 -3.25 2.70
C ARG A 101 -8.86 -4.60 3.40
N ALA A 102 -7.97 -4.97 4.30
CA ALA A 102 -8.04 -6.24 5.02
C ALA A 102 -9.34 -6.39 5.82
N ALA A 103 -9.83 -5.31 6.44
CA ALA A 103 -11.07 -5.30 7.18
C ALA A 103 -12.29 -5.44 6.26
N VAL A 104 -12.37 -4.63 5.20
CA VAL A 104 -13.50 -4.59 4.27
C VAL A 104 -13.53 -5.84 3.39
N GLU A 105 -12.45 -6.16 2.71
CA GLU A 105 -12.43 -7.25 1.74
C GLU A 105 -12.49 -8.63 2.40
N GLY A 106 -11.95 -8.77 3.62
CA GLY A 106 -12.17 -9.97 4.41
C GLY A 106 -13.66 -10.21 4.75
N ALA A 107 -14.40 -9.15 5.09
CA ALA A 107 -15.85 -9.27 5.32
C ALA A 107 -16.62 -9.52 4.00
N VAL A 108 -16.22 -8.87 2.93
CA VAL A 108 -16.80 -9.06 1.58
C VAL A 108 -16.60 -10.50 1.11
N ALA A 109 -15.45 -11.12 1.35
CA ALA A 109 -15.17 -12.50 0.97
C ALA A 109 -16.16 -13.50 1.61
N VAL A 110 -16.60 -13.25 2.86
CA VAL A 110 -17.64 -14.06 3.53
C VAL A 110 -18.95 -14.01 2.76
N ILE A 111 -19.41 -12.80 2.41
CA ILE A 111 -20.68 -12.59 1.70
C ILE A 111 -20.59 -13.17 0.27
N ALA A 112 -19.49 -12.91 -0.41
CA ALA A 112 -19.22 -13.43 -1.75
C ALA A 112 -19.23 -14.97 -1.78
N CYS A 113 -18.63 -15.61 -0.79
CA CYS A 113 -18.60 -17.06 -0.66
C CYS A 113 -20.02 -17.65 -0.54
N ALA A 114 -20.90 -17.03 0.25
CA ALA A 114 -22.29 -17.46 0.40
C ALA A 114 -23.09 -17.32 -0.91
N ASN A 115 -22.81 -16.26 -1.70
CA ASN A 115 -23.53 -15.92 -2.92
C ASN A 115 -22.82 -16.36 -4.22
N ALA A 116 -21.73 -17.12 -4.12
CA ALA A 116 -20.93 -17.49 -5.28
C ALA A 116 -21.74 -18.26 -6.32
N THR A 117 -21.71 -17.79 -7.57
CA THR A 117 -22.29 -18.47 -8.73
C THR A 117 -21.19 -19.06 -9.60
N PRO A 118 -21.51 -20.08 -10.44
CA PRO A 118 -20.52 -20.61 -11.39
C PRO A 118 -19.95 -19.53 -12.31
N GLU A 119 -20.77 -18.59 -12.76
CA GLU A 119 -20.37 -17.48 -13.64
C GLU A 119 -19.47 -16.47 -12.91
N GLY A 120 -19.79 -16.12 -11.66
CA GLY A 120 -18.95 -15.27 -10.82
C GLY A 120 -17.59 -15.91 -10.56
N MET A 121 -17.58 -17.21 -10.24
CA MET A 121 -16.34 -17.96 -10.04
C MET A 121 -15.49 -18.08 -11.30
N ALA A 122 -16.11 -18.23 -12.48
CA ALA A 122 -15.41 -18.24 -13.75
C ALA A 122 -14.70 -16.90 -14.00
N ARG A 123 -15.37 -15.77 -13.76
CA ARG A 123 -14.80 -14.42 -13.89
C ARG A 123 -13.64 -14.18 -12.93
N VAL A 124 -13.74 -14.64 -11.68
CA VAL A 124 -12.62 -14.56 -10.72
C VAL A 124 -11.43 -15.38 -11.21
N LYS A 125 -11.69 -16.58 -11.77
CA LYS A 125 -10.63 -17.42 -12.35
C LYS A 125 -9.93 -16.73 -13.53
N GLU A 126 -10.70 -16.09 -14.42
CA GLU A 126 -10.15 -15.34 -15.55
C GLU A 126 -9.16 -14.27 -15.10
N SER A 127 -9.43 -13.52 -14.01
CA SER A 127 -8.46 -12.54 -13.50
C SER A 127 -7.18 -13.18 -12.98
N ILE A 128 -7.25 -14.35 -12.36
CA ILE A 128 -6.05 -15.10 -11.94
C ILE A 128 -5.22 -15.53 -13.15
N GLU A 129 -5.86 -16.07 -14.19
CA GLU A 129 -5.16 -16.51 -15.41
C GLU A 129 -4.54 -15.32 -16.16
N ALA A 130 -5.22 -14.17 -16.18
CA ALA A 130 -4.71 -12.94 -16.76
C ALA A 130 -3.48 -12.41 -15.99
N MET A 131 -3.53 -12.36 -14.65
CA MET A 131 -2.35 -12.03 -13.84
C MET A 131 -1.19 -12.99 -14.09
N ARG A 132 -1.45 -14.29 -14.23
CA ARG A 132 -0.40 -15.26 -14.55
C ARG A 132 0.25 -14.99 -15.91
N ALA A 133 -0.55 -14.60 -16.91
CA ALA A 133 -0.05 -14.23 -18.22
C ALA A 133 0.80 -12.95 -18.17
N ASP A 134 0.36 -11.94 -17.42
CA ASP A 134 1.11 -10.69 -17.23
C ASP A 134 2.46 -10.95 -16.55
N ILE A 135 2.49 -11.75 -15.48
CA ILE A 135 3.73 -12.15 -14.79
C ILE A 135 4.68 -12.84 -15.77
N ALA A 136 4.19 -13.79 -16.56
CA ALA A 136 5.00 -14.50 -17.54
C ALA A 136 5.54 -13.60 -18.66
N ALA A 137 4.81 -12.53 -18.99
CA ALA A 137 5.19 -11.53 -19.99
C ALA A 137 6.03 -10.37 -19.42
N GLY A 138 6.24 -10.31 -18.08
CA GLY A 138 6.92 -9.20 -17.42
C GLY A 138 6.13 -7.88 -17.45
N LEU A 139 4.81 -7.98 -17.49
CA LEU A 139 3.89 -6.82 -17.50
C LEU A 139 3.40 -6.47 -16.09
N ASP A 140 2.81 -5.27 -15.94
CA ASP A 140 2.18 -4.84 -14.70
C ASP A 140 0.88 -5.63 -14.46
N VAL A 141 0.74 -6.19 -13.27
CA VAL A 141 -0.40 -7.03 -12.87
C VAL A 141 -1.54 -6.24 -12.23
N LEU A 142 -1.37 -4.94 -11.99
CA LEU A 142 -2.24 -4.14 -11.13
C LEU A 142 -3.69 -4.09 -11.61
N ASP A 143 -3.94 -4.08 -12.92
CA ASP A 143 -5.28 -4.03 -13.46
C ASP A 143 -6.04 -5.34 -13.22
N HIS A 144 -5.41 -6.49 -13.48
CA HIS A 144 -6.02 -7.78 -13.26
C HIS A 144 -6.09 -8.15 -11.76
N ASP A 145 -5.16 -7.65 -10.94
CA ASP A 145 -5.24 -7.71 -9.46
C ASP A 145 -6.49 -6.94 -8.97
N ARG A 146 -6.71 -5.72 -9.49
CA ARG A 146 -7.94 -4.96 -9.22
C ARG A 146 -9.20 -5.72 -9.62
N GLU A 147 -9.21 -6.28 -10.82
CA GLU A 147 -10.35 -7.06 -11.31
C GLU A 147 -10.67 -8.24 -10.41
N PHE A 148 -9.66 -8.96 -9.92
CA PHE A 148 -9.84 -10.07 -8.99
C PHE A 148 -10.61 -9.64 -7.74
N HIS A 149 -10.20 -8.58 -7.08
CA HIS A 149 -10.84 -8.07 -5.87
C HIS A 149 -12.25 -7.54 -6.13
N VAL A 150 -12.45 -6.81 -7.22
CA VAL A 150 -13.76 -6.27 -7.61
C VAL A 150 -14.72 -7.38 -7.99
N ARG A 151 -14.28 -8.39 -8.74
CA ARG A 151 -15.13 -9.55 -9.14
C ARG A 151 -15.58 -10.38 -7.93
N ILE A 152 -14.74 -10.51 -6.90
CA ILE A 152 -15.16 -11.08 -5.62
C ILE A 152 -16.23 -10.19 -4.95
N ALA A 153 -16.03 -8.87 -4.94
CA ALA A 153 -17.01 -7.96 -4.38
C ALA A 153 -18.35 -7.99 -5.14
N GLU A 154 -18.34 -8.14 -6.46
CA GLU A 154 -19.56 -8.30 -7.28
C GLU A 154 -20.39 -9.52 -6.85
N MET A 155 -19.74 -10.63 -6.49
CA MET A 155 -20.44 -11.82 -5.98
C MET A 155 -21.18 -11.57 -4.65
N SER A 156 -20.84 -10.49 -3.92
CA SER A 156 -21.61 -10.12 -2.73
C SER A 156 -23.04 -9.67 -3.06
N GLY A 157 -23.32 -9.28 -4.31
CA GLY A 157 -24.59 -8.70 -4.74
C GLY A 157 -24.85 -7.28 -4.21
N ASN A 158 -23.85 -6.63 -3.59
CA ASN A 158 -23.96 -5.32 -2.96
C ASN A 158 -23.10 -4.29 -3.70
N SER A 159 -23.76 -3.41 -4.48
CA SER A 159 -23.08 -2.39 -5.28
C SER A 159 -22.27 -1.38 -4.44
N VAL A 160 -22.65 -1.13 -3.19
CA VAL A 160 -21.91 -0.26 -2.28
C VAL A 160 -20.56 -0.91 -1.92
N LEU A 161 -20.56 -2.22 -1.65
CA LEU A 161 -19.32 -2.94 -1.38
C LEU A 161 -18.43 -3.01 -2.62
N VAL A 162 -18.98 -3.19 -3.80
CA VAL A 162 -18.23 -3.14 -5.08
C VAL A 162 -17.55 -1.79 -5.25
N THR A 163 -18.29 -0.71 -5.06
CA THR A 163 -17.75 0.66 -5.15
C THR A 163 -16.66 0.89 -4.11
N LEU A 164 -16.88 0.47 -2.87
CA LEU A 164 -15.92 0.65 -1.78
C LEU A 164 -14.61 -0.10 -2.03
N VAL A 165 -14.69 -1.40 -2.42
CA VAL A 165 -13.50 -2.20 -2.76
C VAL A 165 -12.75 -1.58 -3.93
N GLY A 166 -13.45 -1.18 -5.00
CA GLY A 166 -12.83 -0.52 -6.15
C GLY A 166 -12.12 0.78 -5.75
N THR A 167 -12.76 1.63 -4.96
CA THR A 167 -12.17 2.90 -4.50
C THR A 167 -10.92 2.67 -3.64
N LEU A 168 -11.01 1.75 -2.66
CA LEU A 168 -9.86 1.41 -1.83
C LEU A 168 -8.69 0.84 -2.66
N PHE A 169 -9.01 0.05 -3.69
CA PHE A 169 -7.97 -0.48 -4.58
C PHE A 169 -7.33 0.62 -5.43
N ASP A 170 -8.13 1.55 -5.97
CA ASP A 170 -7.67 2.63 -6.84
C ASP A 170 -6.70 3.59 -6.13
N GLU A 171 -6.77 3.72 -4.80
CA GLU A 171 -5.78 4.45 -4.00
C GLU A 171 -4.35 3.88 -4.10
N ARG A 172 -4.17 2.63 -4.53
CA ARG A 172 -2.85 2.05 -4.85
C ARG A 172 -2.17 2.73 -6.06
N ARG A 173 -2.90 3.54 -6.81
CA ARG A 173 -2.40 4.36 -7.94
C ARG A 173 -2.00 5.77 -7.51
N SER A 174 -2.17 6.12 -6.24
CA SER A 174 -1.74 7.41 -5.72
C SER A 174 -0.21 7.56 -5.84
N PRO A 175 0.33 8.79 -5.92
CA PRO A 175 1.76 9.02 -6.08
C PRO A 175 2.60 8.30 -5.03
N LEU A 176 2.18 8.33 -3.76
CA LEU A 176 2.89 7.68 -2.67
C LEU A 176 2.87 6.14 -2.80
N ALA A 177 1.68 5.57 -3.04
CA ALA A 177 1.55 4.11 -3.17
C ALA A 177 2.27 3.59 -4.42
N SER A 178 2.20 4.30 -5.56
CA SER A 178 2.94 3.95 -6.77
C SER A 178 4.46 3.97 -6.54
N ALA A 179 4.99 5.01 -5.90
CA ALA A 179 6.41 5.09 -5.60
C ALA A 179 6.90 3.99 -4.64
N MET A 180 6.05 3.55 -3.71
CA MET A 180 6.34 2.39 -2.85
C MET A 180 6.34 1.10 -3.65
N ARG A 181 5.32 0.89 -4.48
CA ARG A 181 5.17 -0.29 -5.34
C ARG A 181 6.38 -0.46 -6.25
N ASP A 182 6.77 0.58 -6.97
CA ASP A 182 7.87 0.57 -7.94
C ASP A 182 9.22 0.16 -7.31
N ARG A 183 9.36 0.32 -5.99
CA ARG A 183 10.56 -0.05 -5.25
C ARG A 183 10.53 -1.44 -4.63
N LEU A 184 9.36 -1.89 -4.24
CA LEU A 184 9.20 -3.03 -3.34
C LEU A 184 8.56 -4.23 -4.02
N GLU A 185 7.81 -4.02 -5.12
CA GLU A 185 7.21 -5.11 -5.88
C GLU A 185 8.15 -5.55 -7.01
N ASN A 186 8.24 -6.85 -7.21
CA ASN A 186 9.10 -7.50 -8.18
C ASN A 186 8.53 -8.88 -8.54
N LEU A 187 9.16 -9.60 -9.46
CA LEU A 187 8.69 -10.92 -9.90
C LEU A 187 8.39 -11.89 -8.74
N PRO A 188 9.27 -12.11 -7.76
CA PRO A 188 8.97 -12.98 -6.63
C PRO A 188 7.74 -12.52 -5.80
N THR A 189 7.52 -11.22 -5.65
CA THR A 189 6.35 -10.71 -4.91
C THR A 189 5.06 -10.90 -5.69
N PHE A 190 5.10 -10.81 -7.02
CA PHE A 190 3.93 -11.09 -7.88
C PHE A 190 3.58 -12.58 -7.89
N GLU A 191 4.56 -13.47 -7.97
CA GLU A 191 4.35 -14.93 -7.88
C GLU A 191 3.74 -15.33 -6.52
N ALA A 192 4.22 -14.73 -5.43
CA ALA A 192 3.66 -14.94 -4.10
C ALA A 192 2.20 -14.47 -4.04
N ALA A 193 1.90 -13.26 -4.53
CA ALA A 193 0.54 -12.73 -4.58
C ALA A 193 -0.39 -13.62 -5.43
N LEU A 194 0.07 -14.10 -6.58
CA LEU A 194 -0.70 -15.03 -7.43
C LEU A 194 -1.06 -16.33 -6.68
N SER A 195 -0.11 -16.91 -5.94
CA SER A 195 -0.35 -18.09 -5.11
C SER A 195 -1.38 -17.82 -4.00
N GLU A 196 -1.34 -16.63 -3.39
CA GLU A 196 -2.30 -16.18 -2.39
C GLU A 196 -3.72 -16.02 -3.00
N HIS A 197 -3.83 -15.44 -4.20
CA HIS A 197 -5.11 -15.36 -4.94
C HIS A 197 -5.70 -16.73 -5.24
N GLU A 198 -4.88 -17.72 -5.60
CA GLU A 198 -5.33 -19.10 -5.79
C GLU A 198 -5.85 -19.73 -4.50
N GLN A 199 -5.29 -19.37 -3.34
CA GLN A 199 -5.79 -19.84 -2.04
C GLN A 199 -7.17 -19.25 -1.74
N ILE A 200 -7.37 -17.95 -1.99
CA ILE A 200 -8.67 -17.30 -1.87
C ILE A 200 -9.69 -17.98 -2.78
N TYR A 201 -9.34 -18.18 -4.05
CA TYR A 201 -10.21 -18.84 -5.02
C TYR A 201 -10.60 -20.25 -4.60
N ARG A 202 -9.67 -21.06 -4.08
CA ARG A 202 -9.95 -22.40 -3.54
C ARG A 202 -10.93 -22.36 -2.36
N ALA A 203 -10.79 -21.41 -1.46
CA ALA A 203 -11.70 -21.23 -0.33
C ALA A 203 -13.13 -20.86 -0.79
N LEU A 204 -13.24 -20.00 -1.82
CA LEU A 204 -14.52 -19.64 -2.43
C LEU A 204 -15.20 -20.84 -3.12
N ILE A 205 -14.43 -21.68 -3.86
CA ILE A 205 -14.95 -22.90 -4.48
C ILE A 205 -15.45 -23.90 -3.45
N SER A 206 -14.71 -24.09 -2.37
CA SER A 206 -15.11 -25.01 -1.29
C SER A 206 -16.27 -24.48 -0.44
N ARG A 207 -16.76 -23.29 -0.73
CA ARG A 207 -17.83 -22.61 0.01
C ARG A 207 -17.59 -22.54 1.50
N ASP A 208 -16.34 -22.29 1.89
CA ASP A 208 -15.93 -22.07 3.27
C ASP A 208 -15.73 -20.56 3.53
N PRO A 209 -16.73 -19.88 4.14
CA PRO A 209 -16.67 -18.43 4.35
C PRO A 209 -15.55 -18.01 5.31
N LEU A 210 -15.22 -18.86 6.30
CA LEU A 210 -14.15 -18.54 7.25
C LEU A 210 -12.78 -18.69 6.62
N ALA A 211 -12.57 -19.74 5.82
CA ALA A 211 -11.35 -19.90 5.04
C ALA A 211 -11.20 -18.77 3.99
N ALA A 212 -12.26 -18.36 3.32
CA ALA A 212 -12.24 -17.25 2.35
C ALA A 212 -11.87 -15.93 3.04
N GLN A 213 -12.44 -15.63 4.20
CA GLN A 213 -12.09 -14.46 5.00
C GLN A 213 -10.63 -14.50 5.43
N ALA A 214 -10.18 -15.63 5.99
CA ALA A 214 -8.82 -15.78 6.47
C ALA A 214 -7.80 -15.63 5.33
N ALA A 215 -8.05 -16.28 4.18
CA ALA A 215 -7.19 -16.20 3.01
C ALA A 215 -7.10 -14.77 2.46
N MET A 216 -8.23 -14.06 2.33
CA MET A 216 -8.25 -12.66 1.87
C MET A 216 -7.47 -11.75 2.83
N ARG A 217 -7.70 -11.87 4.12
CA ARG A 217 -6.97 -11.06 5.12
C ARG A 217 -5.48 -11.37 5.13
N SER A 218 -5.09 -12.66 5.05
CA SER A 218 -3.69 -13.07 4.99
C SER A 218 -3.00 -12.54 3.75
N HIS A 219 -3.66 -12.58 2.58
CA HIS A 219 -3.15 -12.03 1.34
C HIS A 219 -2.85 -10.52 1.48
N ILE A 220 -3.83 -9.73 1.93
CA ILE A 220 -3.65 -8.27 2.07
C ILE A 220 -2.59 -7.95 3.13
N GLN A 221 -2.55 -8.71 4.24
CA GLN A 221 -1.51 -8.54 5.25
C GLN A 221 -0.12 -8.88 4.69
N ALA A 222 0.03 -9.98 3.95
CA ALA A 222 1.29 -10.34 3.32
C ALA A 222 1.76 -9.28 2.31
N ALA A 223 0.84 -8.68 1.55
CA ALA A 223 1.14 -7.55 0.68
C ALA A 223 1.63 -6.33 1.48
N ALA A 224 0.97 -6.00 2.61
CA ALA A 224 1.42 -4.92 3.50
C ALA A 224 2.80 -5.21 4.09
N ASP A 225 3.05 -6.44 4.53
CA ASP A 225 4.33 -6.84 5.12
C ASP A 225 5.48 -6.76 4.12
N ARG A 226 5.24 -7.07 2.85
CA ARG A 226 6.23 -6.88 1.77
C ARG A 226 6.65 -5.40 1.63
N TRP A 227 5.77 -4.45 1.91
CA TRP A 227 6.09 -3.02 1.89
C TRP A 227 6.83 -2.53 3.16
N VAL A 228 6.79 -3.29 4.24
CA VAL A 228 7.38 -2.91 5.54
C VAL A 228 8.75 -3.56 5.78
N TYR A 229 8.93 -4.81 5.39
CA TYR A 229 10.06 -5.63 5.83
C TYR A 229 11.09 -5.96 4.72
N THR A 230 10.91 -5.47 3.53
CA THR A 230 11.92 -5.50 2.47
C THR A 230 12.73 -4.23 2.48
#